data_411b92a623a44ca218ec69ac865599b9
#
_entry.id   411b92a623a44ca218ec69ac865599b9
#
_cell.length_a   1.000
_cell.length_b   1.000
_cell.length_c   1.000
_cell.angle_alpha   90.00
_cell.angle_beta   90.00
_cell.angle_gamma   90.00
#
_symmetry.space_group_name_H-M   'P 1'
#
loop_
_entity.id
_entity.type
_entity.pdbx_description
1 polymer ?
#
loop_
_entity_poly.entity_id
_entity_poly.type
_entity_poly.pdbx_seq_one_letter_code
_entity_poly.pdbx_strand_id
1 'polypeptide(L)'
;MAQPRDMLPAAGTLPGDLVMEQKVDGFRAIAFVRQGSLYLQSRRGGDLRPAFPDIALAAAELDDVVLDELVVPVGGRLDFSALQSRARRRGRGAVVAAAEHPAHLIVFDVLEAGGVSLIRQPYSDRRARLEQFFARGVLAAPFALCPATSDEAQAREWLAPDWGEVGVEGCVVKGSRQPYRPGKREWIKVRSRQTHEAVVGAVTGTLRRPSSALLGRYDRSGQLRLVGRSVPLAHPLRATLAERVSPASDGHPWAGWTFSAGWSGEGKLEAVLVAPDVVAEFSGDTAVDHGRWRHPVRLLRLREDRKADDVPSFESMSPRH
;
A
#
# COMPACT_ATOMS: atom_id res chain seq x y z
N MET A 1 7.69 -4.62 11.96
CA MET A 1 6.56 -4.01 11.19
C MET A 1 6.37 -2.56 11.65
N ALA A 2 5.68 -1.71 10.87
CA ALA A 2 5.51 -0.31 11.20
C ALA A 2 4.09 0.01 11.74
N GLN A 3 4.02 0.94 12.72
CA GLN A 3 2.77 1.50 13.23
C GLN A 3 2.32 2.66 12.31
N PRO A 4 1.03 2.81 12.01
CA PRO A 4 0.55 3.94 11.21
C PRO A 4 0.52 5.22 12.05
N ARG A 5 0.92 6.34 11.42
CA ARG A 5 0.75 7.70 11.91
C ARG A 5 0.26 8.58 10.76
N ASP A 6 -0.43 9.67 11.10
CA ASP A 6 -0.94 10.61 10.09
C ASP A 6 0.12 11.66 9.69
N MET A 7 1.15 11.86 10.51
CA MET A 7 2.24 12.83 10.28
C MET A 7 3.59 12.23 10.62
N LEU A 8 4.66 12.83 10.09
CA LEU A 8 6.03 12.49 10.48
C LEU A 8 6.20 12.72 11.99
N PRO A 9 6.85 11.79 12.70
CA PRO A 9 7.07 11.93 14.13
C PRO A 9 8.09 13.02 14.41
N ALA A 10 7.97 13.67 15.57
CA ALA A 10 8.97 14.62 16.06
C ALA A 10 10.28 13.90 16.43
N ALA A 11 11.39 14.63 16.39
CA ALA A 11 12.68 14.17 16.89
C ALA A 11 12.56 13.60 18.30
N GLY A 12 13.30 12.53 18.61
CA GLY A 12 13.26 11.84 19.90
C GLY A 12 12.11 10.84 20.06
N THR A 13 11.19 10.70 19.09
CA THR A 13 10.11 9.70 19.12
C THR A 13 10.65 8.26 19.03
N LEU A 14 11.75 8.06 18.33
CA LEU A 14 12.44 6.78 18.18
C LEU A 14 13.89 6.87 18.68
N PRO A 15 14.54 5.75 19.02
CA PRO A 15 15.92 5.75 19.51
C PRO A 15 16.92 6.30 18.48
N GLY A 16 17.63 7.35 18.82
CA GLY A 16 18.58 8.06 17.93
C GLY A 16 17.88 9.03 16.99
N ASP A 17 18.60 9.44 15.94
CA ASP A 17 18.07 10.32 14.91
C ASP A 17 17.04 9.59 14.05
N LEU A 18 16.10 10.34 13.48
CA LEU A 18 15.11 9.78 12.59
C LEU A 18 15.69 9.60 11.18
N VAL A 19 15.49 8.44 10.63
CA VAL A 19 15.78 8.14 9.22
C VAL A 19 14.47 7.75 8.55
N MET A 20 14.13 8.45 7.48
CA MET A 20 12.95 8.21 6.66
C MET A 20 13.35 7.46 5.40
N GLU A 21 12.64 6.37 5.11
CA GLU A 21 12.78 5.60 3.87
C GLU A 21 11.52 5.72 3.03
N GLN A 22 11.64 5.66 1.71
CA GLN A 22 10.48 5.59 0.83
C GLN A 22 9.65 4.34 1.14
N LYS A 23 8.36 4.56 1.36
CA LYS A 23 7.41 3.46 1.51
C LYS A 23 6.88 3.06 0.13
N VAL A 24 7.53 2.13 -0.47
CA VAL A 24 7.13 1.56 -1.75
C VAL A 24 5.98 0.56 -1.56
N ASP A 25 5.09 0.49 -2.53
CA ASP A 25 4.02 -0.50 -2.55
C ASP A 25 4.51 -1.82 -3.13
N GLY A 26 4.58 -2.85 -2.30
CA GLY A 26 5.12 -4.14 -2.68
C GLY A 26 4.80 -5.26 -1.68
N PHE A 27 5.18 -6.48 -2.03
CA PHE A 27 5.13 -7.61 -1.10
C PHE A 27 6.39 -7.61 -0.23
N ARG A 28 6.22 -7.39 1.04
CA ARG A 28 7.32 -7.58 1.96
C ARG A 28 7.71 -9.05 2.00
N ALA A 29 8.97 -9.30 1.71
CA ALA A 29 9.60 -10.60 1.83
C ALA A 29 10.93 -10.50 2.58
N ILE A 30 11.42 -11.61 3.09
CA ILE A 30 12.78 -11.74 3.59
C ILE A 30 13.49 -12.75 2.70
N ALA A 31 14.54 -12.29 2.03
CA ALA A 31 15.39 -13.13 1.21
C ALA A 31 16.50 -13.75 2.09
N PHE A 32 16.43 -15.05 2.32
CA PHE A 32 17.50 -15.82 2.92
C PHE A 32 18.32 -16.45 1.81
N VAL A 33 19.55 -16.04 1.66
CA VAL A 33 20.52 -16.66 0.72
C VAL A 33 21.52 -17.48 1.50
N ARG A 34 21.71 -18.71 1.10
CA ARG A 34 22.68 -19.64 1.67
C ARG A 34 23.34 -20.44 0.54
N GLN A 35 24.63 -20.29 0.38
CA GLN A 35 25.42 -20.96 -0.65
C GLN A 35 24.75 -20.83 -2.04
N GLY A 36 24.33 -19.62 -2.41
CA GLY A 36 23.61 -19.35 -3.66
C GLY A 36 22.17 -19.85 -3.74
N SER A 37 21.64 -20.49 -2.68
CA SER A 37 20.26 -20.94 -2.63
C SER A 37 19.37 -19.92 -1.95
N LEU A 38 18.31 -19.46 -2.63
CA LEU A 38 17.33 -18.49 -2.12
C LEU A 38 16.15 -19.20 -1.47
N TYR A 39 15.79 -18.74 -0.25
CA TYR A 39 14.45 -18.90 0.30
C TYR A 39 13.82 -17.51 0.47
N LEU A 40 12.73 -17.24 -0.25
CA LEU A 40 12.06 -15.95 -0.26
C LEU A 40 10.80 -16.01 0.61
N GLN A 41 10.92 -15.61 1.87
CA GLN A 41 9.85 -15.73 2.86
C GLN A 41 8.85 -14.59 2.78
N SER A 42 7.59 -14.91 2.52
CA SER A 42 6.49 -13.94 2.62
C SER A 42 6.20 -13.56 4.09
N ARG A 43 5.43 -12.50 4.29
CA ARG A 43 4.96 -12.07 5.61
C ARG A 43 4.25 -13.17 6.42
N ARG A 44 3.62 -14.12 5.75
CA ARG A 44 2.89 -15.26 6.36
C ARG A 44 3.74 -16.52 6.48
N GLY A 45 5.04 -16.43 6.16
CA GLY A 45 5.98 -17.55 6.24
C GLY A 45 6.04 -18.43 4.98
N GLY A 46 5.18 -18.22 3.98
CA GLY A 46 5.20 -19.02 2.75
C GLY A 46 6.38 -18.69 1.83
N ASP A 47 6.87 -19.67 1.06
CA ASP A 47 7.93 -19.49 0.07
C ASP A 47 7.38 -18.84 -1.21
N LEU A 48 7.90 -17.67 -1.54
CA LEU A 48 7.59 -16.94 -2.77
C LEU A 48 8.56 -17.27 -3.92
N ARG A 49 9.71 -17.92 -3.67
CA ARG A 49 10.71 -18.25 -4.67
C ARG A 49 10.13 -18.90 -5.93
N PRO A 50 9.17 -19.87 -5.85
CA PRO A 50 8.63 -20.50 -7.06
C PRO A 50 7.88 -19.53 -8.00
N ALA A 51 7.47 -18.35 -7.52
CA ALA A 51 6.84 -17.33 -8.34
C ALA A 51 7.84 -16.28 -8.90
N PHE A 52 9.07 -16.27 -8.37
CA PHE A 52 10.09 -15.28 -8.71
C PHE A 52 11.42 -15.96 -9.10
N PRO A 53 11.45 -16.74 -10.21
CA PRO A 53 12.66 -17.45 -10.66
C PRO A 53 13.80 -16.51 -11.07
N ASP A 54 13.47 -15.31 -11.55
CA ASP A 54 14.41 -14.23 -11.87
C ASP A 54 15.21 -13.76 -10.64
N ILE A 55 14.54 -13.56 -9.51
CA ILE A 55 15.20 -13.22 -8.24
C ILE A 55 16.04 -14.40 -7.74
N ALA A 56 15.53 -15.64 -7.87
CA ALA A 56 16.29 -16.81 -7.45
C ALA A 56 17.59 -16.97 -8.26
N LEU A 57 17.55 -16.67 -9.55
CA LEU A 57 18.74 -16.70 -10.42
C LEU A 57 19.76 -15.65 -10.00
N ALA A 58 19.32 -14.42 -9.76
CA ALA A 58 20.22 -13.33 -9.33
C ALA A 58 20.81 -13.58 -7.93
N ALA A 59 20.06 -14.24 -7.04
CA ALA A 59 20.56 -14.56 -5.70
C ALA A 59 21.60 -15.70 -5.69
N ALA A 60 21.71 -16.48 -6.77
CA ALA A 60 22.65 -17.58 -6.86
C ALA A 60 24.14 -17.15 -6.81
N GLU A 61 24.41 -15.89 -7.14
CA GLU A 61 25.75 -15.29 -7.11
C GLU A 61 26.09 -14.61 -5.78
N LEU A 62 25.16 -14.58 -4.83
CA LEU A 62 25.36 -13.92 -3.55
C LEU A 62 25.94 -14.88 -2.50
N ASP A 63 26.82 -14.33 -1.67
CA ASP A 63 27.23 -14.96 -0.41
C ASP A 63 26.08 -15.03 0.59
N ASP A 64 26.29 -15.72 1.71
CA ASP A 64 25.30 -15.86 2.78
C ASP A 64 24.85 -14.49 3.30
N VAL A 65 23.59 -14.16 3.02
CA VAL A 65 22.98 -12.87 3.37
C VAL A 65 21.48 -13.01 3.65
N VAL A 66 20.95 -12.16 4.52
CA VAL A 66 19.50 -12.02 4.74
C VAL A 66 19.09 -10.58 4.50
N LEU A 67 18.18 -10.39 3.54
CA LEU A 67 17.67 -9.09 3.07
C LEU A 67 16.15 -8.98 3.16
N ASP A 68 15.59 -7.76 3.16
CA ASP A 68 14.14 -7.48 3.29
C ASP A 68 13.64 -6.59 2.12
N GLU A 69 12.59 -6.96 1.40
CA GLU A 69 11.67 -6.27 0.44
C GLU A 69 11.53 -6.85 -0.98
N LEU A 70 10.39 -6.63 -1.63
CA LEU A 70 10.10 -7.06 -3.00
C LEU A 70 9.14 -6.12 -3.71
N VAL A 71 9.44 -5.74 -4.97
CA VAL A 71 8.59 -4.89 -5.82
C VAL A 71 8.67 -5.32 -7.29
N VAL A 72 7.63 -5.01 -8.08
CA VAL A 72 7.61 -5.24 -9.53
C VAL A 72 7.50 -3.90 -10.27
N PRO A 73 8.48 -3.49 -11.06
CA PRO A 73 8.34 -2.37 -11.98
C PRO A 73 7.61 -2.82 -13.26
N VAL A 74 6.71 -1.98 -13.75
CA VAL A 74 6.02 -2.16 -15.04
C VAL A 74 6.07 -0.83 -15.80
N GLY A 75 6.71 -0.80 -16.95
CA GLY A 75 6.80 0.40 -17.77
C GLY A 75 7.37 1.63 -17.05
N GLY A 76 8.33 1.43 -16.14
CA GLY A 76 8.92 2.49 -15.29
C GLY A 76 8.09 2.85 -14.06
N ARG A 77 6.97 2.19 -13.82
CA ARG A 77 6.11 2.35 -12.63
C ARG A 77 6.06 1.06 -11.82
N LEU A 78 5.83 1.21 -10.52
CA LEU A 78 5.58 0.05 -9.65
C LEU A 78 4.11 -0.36 -9.78
N ASP A 79 3.85 -1.63 -10.15
CA ASP A 79 2.51 -2.16 -10.35
C ASP A 79 2.23 -3.32 -9.39
N PHE A 80 1.35 -3.04 -8.42
CA PHE A 80 0.96 -4.02 -7.42
C PHE A 80 0.09 -5.16 -8.00
N SER A 81 -0.71 -4.88 -9.05
CA SER A 81 -1.53 -5.90 -9.71
C SER A 81 -0.67 -6.91 -10.46
N ALA A 82 0.38 -6.44 -11.17
CA ALA A 82 1.37 -7.30 -11.79
C ALA A 82 2.06 -8.18 -10.75
N LEU A 83 2.44 -7.61 -9.60
CA LEU A 83 3.04 -8.34 -8.48
C LEU A 83 2.09 -9.43 -7.94
N GLN A 84 0.81 -9.13 -7.74
CA GLN A 84 -0.19 -10.11 -7.32
C GLN A 84 -0.39 -11.23 -8.35
N SER A 85 -0.44 -10.88 -9.62
CA SER A 85 -0.55 -11.85 -10.71
C SER A 85 0.64 -12.79 -10.72
N ARG A 86 1.86 -12.26 -10.62
CA ARG A 86 3.09 -13.05 -10.54
C ARG A 86 3.11 -14.01 -9.34
N ALA A 87 2.74 -13.52 -8.16
CA ALA A 87 2.76 -14.31 -6.92
C ALA A 87 1.90 -15.58 -6.98
N ARG A 88 0.93 -15.65 -7.90
CA ARG A 88 0.07 -16.80 -8.15
C ARG A 88 0.64 -17.80 -9.16
N ARG A 89 1.64 -17.40 -9.96
CA ARG A 89 2.23 -18.22 -11.02
C ARG A 89 3.23 -19.23 -10.45
N ARG A 90 3.34 -20.39 -11.11
CA ARG A 90 4.29 -21.46 -10.74
C ARG A 90 4.84 -22.11 -12.01
N GLY A 91 5.98 -22.79 -11.90
CA GLY A 91 6.61 -23.52 -12.98
C GLY A 91 6.80 -22.67 -14.25
N ARG A 92 6.46 -23.22 -15.41
CA ARG A 92 6.61 -22.52 -16.70
C ARG A 92 5.87 -21.19 -16.77
N GLY A 93 4.70 -21.09 -16.13
CA GLY A 93 3.96 -19.82 -16.06
C GLY A 93 4.65 -18.73 -15.25
N ALA A 94 5.47 -19.10 -14.25
CA ALA A 94 6.28 -18.13 -13.50
C ALA A 94 7.46 -17.62 -14.34
N VAL A 95 8.08 -18.49 -15.17
CA VAL A 95 9.17 -18.09 -16.08
C VAL A 95 8.67 -17.11 -17.13
N VAL A 96 7.52 -17.37 -17.75
CA VAL A 96 6.92 -16.44 -18.72
C VAL A 96 6.60 -15.11 -18.07
N ALA A 97 5.94 -15.12 -16.91
CA ALA A 97 5.60 -13.89 -16.19
C ALA A 97 6.84 -13.11 -15.70
N ALA A 98 7.97 -13.79 -15.43
CA ALA A 98 9.23 -13.14 -15.10
C ALA A 98 9.84 -12.40 -16.28
N ALA A 99 9.67 -12.93 -17.50
CA ALA A 99 10.13 -12.26 -18.72
C ALA A 99 9.26 -11.04 -19.09
N GLU A 100 7.95 -11.15 -18.89
CA GLU A 100 7.01 -10.06 -19.18
C GLU A 100 7.06 -8.92 -18.13
N HIS A 101 7.20 -9.28 -16.86
CA HIS A 101 7.18 -8.36 -15.72
C HIS A 101 8.29 -8.75 -14.74
N PRO A 102 9.54 -8.37 -14.97
CA PRO A 102 10.66 -8.71 -14.09
C PRO A 102 10.44 -8.15 -12.68
N ALA A 103 10.85 -8.93 -11.67
CA ALA A 103 10.78 -8.52 -10.28
C ALA A 103 12.09 -7.87 -9.83
N HIS A 104 11.96 -6.88 -8.96
CA HIS A 104 13.09 -6.25 -8.27
C HIS A 104 12.90 -6.37 -6.76
N LEU A 105 14.00 -6.54 -6.05
CA LEU A 105 14.07 -6.41 -4.60
C LEU A 105 14.53 -4.99 -4.24
N ILE A 106 13.63 -4.17 -3.70
CA ILE A 106 14.01 -2.89 -3.10
C ILE A 106 14.42 -3.18 -1.66
N VAL A 107 15.72 -3.20 -1.41
CA VAL A 107 16.30 -3.63 -0.15
C VAL A 107 16.41 -2.44 0.80
N PHE A 108 15.85 -2.55 2.00
CA PHE A 108 15.89 -1.50 3.02
C PHE A 108 16.57 -1.93 4.33
N ASP A 109 16.92 -3.20 4.48
CA ASP A 109 17.67 -3.67 5.66
C ASP A 109 18.52 -4.91 5.31
N VAL A 110 19.63 -5.09 6.01
CA VAL A 110 20.43 -6.30 6.01
C VAL A 110 20.44 -6.89 7.42
N LEU A 111 19.99 -8.12 7.54
CA LEU A 111 19.79 -8.78 8.83
C LEU A 111 20.89 -9.76 9.18
N GLU A 112 21.64 -10.22 8.16
CA GLU A 112 22.80 -11.08 8.29
C GLU A 112 23.73 -10.89 7.10
N ALA A 113 25.03 -11.02 7.33
CA ALA A 113 26.06 -10.97 6.29
C ALA A 113 27.22 -11.91 6.65
N GLY A 114 27.62 -12.79 5.69
CA GLY A 114 28.69 -13.78 5.89
C GLY A 114 28.46 -14.67 7.10
N GLY A 115 27.21 -15.10 7.33
CA GLY A 115 26.83 -15.95 8.48
C GLY A 115 26.75 -15.22 9.83
N VAL A 116 27.03 -13.91 9.87
CA VAL A 116 26.97 -13.12 11.11
C VAL A 116 25.66 -12.34 11.19
N SER A 117 24.88 -12.59 12.25
CA SER A 117 23.63 -11.88 12.49
C SER A 117 23.86 -10.41 12.88
N LEU A 118 23.16 -9.51 12.21
CA LEU A 118 23.22 -8.05 12.41
C LEU A 118 21.99 -7.50 13.15
N ILE A 119 21.00 -8.33 13.48
CA ILE A 119 19.71 -7.87 14.03
C ILE A 119 19.81 -7.08 15.32
N ARG A 120 20.86 -7.31 16.12
CA ARG A 120 21.10 -6.58 17.38
C ARG A 120 21.82 -5.26 17.19
N GLN A 121 22.46 -5.05 16.02
CA GLN A 121 23.16 -3.81 15.72
C GLN A 121 22.15 -2.65 15.51
N PRO A 122 22.58 -1.41 15.74
CA PRO A 122 21.82 -0.22 15.38
C PRO A 122 21.41 -0.23 13.91
N TYR A 123 20.28 0.41 13.59
CA TYR A 123 19.85 0.56 12.19
C TYR A 123 20.91 1.27 11.34
N SER A 124 21.58 2.31 11.88
CA SER A 124 22.67 3.02 11.19
C SER A 124 23.77 2.09 10.68
N ASP A 125 24.18 1.12 11.49
CA ASP A 125 25.28 0.22 11.14
C ASP A 125 24.83 -0.79 10.08
N ARG A 126 23.60 -1.32 10.22
CA ARG A 126 23.02 -2.20 9.22
C ARG A 126 22.80 -1.47 7.89
N ARG A 127 22.35 -0.22 7.94
CA ARG A 127 22.18 0.63 6.75
C ARG A 127 23.51 0.90 6.07
N ALA A 128 24.54 1.30 6.80
CA ALA A 128 25.88 1.51 6.26
C ALA A 128 26.44 0.23 5.62
N ARG A 129 26.19 -0.93 6.23
CA ARG A 129 26.59 -2.22 5.64
C ARG A 129 25.86 -2.52 4.35
N LEU A 130 24.55 -2.25 4.29
CA LEU A 130 23.74 -2.42 3.09
C LEU A 130 24.23 -1.50 1.96
N GLU A 131 24.50 -0.23 2.24
CA GLU A 131 25.04 0.74 1.29
C GLU A 131 26.41 0.31 0.73
N GLN A 132 27.26 -0.26 1.58
CA GLN A 132 28.53 -0.83 1.15
C GLN A 132 28.36 -2.00 0.17
N PHE A 133 27.35 -2.85 0.33
CA PHE A 133 27.08 -3.93 -0.62
C PHE A 133 26.74 -3.38 -2.00
N PHE A 134 25.92 -2.35 -2.09
CA PHE A 134 25.61 -1.68 -3.36
C PHE A 134 26.83 -0.94 -3.93
N ALA A 135 27.57 -0.19 -3.11
CA ALA A 135 28.75 0.55 -3.56
C ALA A 135 29.88 -0.35 -4.10
N ARG A 136 29.97 -1.57 -3.60
CA ARG A 136 30.97 -2.58 -4.05
C ARG A 136 30.44 -3.47 -5.17
N GLY A 137 29.19 -3.29 -5.62
CA GLY A 137 28.58 -4.15 -6.65
C GLY A 137 28.24 -5.56 -6.17
N VAL A 138 28.29 -5.85 -4.86
CA VAL A 138 27.82 -7.13 -4.30
C VAL A 138 26.33 -7.31 -4.53
N LEU A 139 25.57 -6.23 -4.35
CA LEU A 139 24.18 -6.15 -4.74
C LEU A 139 24.06 -5.22 -5.97
N ALA A 140 23.56 -5.76 -7.06
CA ALA A 140 23.28 -5.06 -8.30
C ALA A 140 21.89 -5.48 -8.80
N ALA A 141 21.41 -4.91 -9.91
CA ALA A 141 20.11 -5.32 -10.47
C ALA A 141 19.98 -6.84 -10.52
N PRO A 142 18.85 -7.42 -10.09
CA PRO A 142 17.55 -6.81 -9.79
C PRO A 142 17.38 -6.29 -8.34
N PHE A 143 18.44 -6.22 -7.54
CA PHE A 143 18.40 -5.61 -6.22
C PHE A 143 18.58 -4.09 -6.37
N ALA A 144 17.78 -3.33 -5.64
CA ALA A 144 17.86 -1.87 -5.59
C ALA A 144 17.85 -1.39 -4.13
N LEU A 145 18.68 -0.38 -3.83
CA LEU A 145 18.71 0.21 -2.50
C LEU A 145 17.49 1.10 -2.29
N CYS A 146 16.74 0.88 -1.21
CA CYS A 146 15.64 1.76 -0.83
C CYS A 146 16.18 3.16 -0.52
N PRO A 147 15.67 4.23 -1.16
CA PRO A 147 16.06 5.60 -0.83
C PRO A 147 15.76 5.92 0.64
N ALA A 148 16.71 6.57 1.29
CA ALA A 148 16.62 6.99 2.69
C ALA A 148 17.16 8.41 2.86
N THR A 149 16.59 9.15 3.82
CA THR A 149 17.02 10.50 4.17
C THR A 149 16.83 10.76 5.65
N SER A 150 17.65 11.66 6.20
CA SER A 150 17.43 12.28 7.52
C SER A 150 16.82 13.68 7.39
N ASP A 151 16.70 14.20 6.17
CA ASP A 151 16.07 15.49 5.88
C ASP A 151 14.53 15.36 5.86
N GLU A 152 13.89 16.06 6.79
CA GLU A 152 12.44 16.07 6.89
C GLU A 152 11.77 16.74 5.67
N ALA A 153 12.43 17.71 5.03
CA ALA A 153 11.88 18.37 3.84
C ALA A 153 11.79 17.37 2.69
N GLN A 154 12.84 16.60 2.43
CA GLN A 154 12.82 15.54 1.44
C GLN A 154 11.81 14.44 1.76
N ALA A 155 11.67 14.06 3.04
CA ALA A 155 10.65 13.09 3.44
C ALA A 155 9.22 13.61 3.22
N ARG A 156 8.98 14.92 3.39
CA ARG A 156 7.70 15.57 3.09
C ARG A 156 7.39 15.55 1.59
N GLU A 157 8.39 15.71 0.73
CA GLU A 157 8.23 15.56 -0.71
C GLU A 157 7.72 14.15 -1.07
N TRP A 158 8.26 13.10 -0.45
CA TRP A 158 7.79 11.71 -0.67
C TRP A 158 6.35 11.47 -0.19
N LEU A 159 5.81 12.36 0.61
CA LEU A 159 4.39 12.36 1.00
C LEU A 159 3.52 13.14 0.04
N ALA A 160 4.10 13.86 -0.94
CA ALA A 160 3.33 14.53 -1.97
C ALA A 160 2.64 13.51 -2.89
N PRO A 161 1.47 13.86 -3.43
CA PRO A 161 0.65 12.96 -4.25
C PRO A 161 1.36 12.38 -5.47
N ASP A 162 2.21 13.17 -6.11
CA ASP A 162 2.89 12.84 -7.36
C ASP A 162 3.78 11.58 -7.21
N TRP A 163 4.32 11.36 -6.04
CA TRP A 163 5.09 10.14 -5.73
C TRP A 163 4.25 8.87 -5.74
N GLY A 164 2.94 8.99 -5.50
CA GLY A 164 2.00 7.87 -5.63
C GLY A 164 1.89 7.34 -7.06
N GLU A 165 2.11 8.19 -8.05
CA GLU A 165 2.09 7.79 -9.46
C GLU A 165 3.25 6.85 -9.83
N VAL A 166 4.37 6.96 -9.13
CA VAL A 166 5.52 6.07 -9.30
C VAL A 166 5.59 4.94 -8.25
N GLY A 167 4.51 4.77 -7.45
CA GLY A 167 4.36 3.67 -6.51
C GLY A 167 4.96 3.90 -5.13
N VAL A 168 5.30 5.15 -4.78
CA VAL A 168 5.71 5.52 -3.42
C VAL A 168 4.50 5.98 -2.62
N GLU A 169 4.09 5.19 -1.64
CA GLU A 169 2.91 5.45 -0.80
C GLU A 169 3.18 6.35 0.41
N GLY A 170 4.39 6.86 0.59
CA GLY A 170 4.79 7.65 1.73
C GLY A 170 6.16 7.29 2.31
N CYS A 171 6.28 7.29 3.63
CA CYS A 171 7.54 7.03 4.33
C CYS A 171 7.43 5.94 5.40
N VAL A 172 8.54 5.24 5.63
CA VAL A 172 8.79 4.44 6.84
C VAL A 172 9.88 5.14 7.64
N VAL A 173 9.58 5.49 8.89
CA VAL A 173 10.51 6.17 9.80
C VAL A 173 11.09 5.17 10.77
N LYS A 174 12.40 5.16 10.88
CA LYS A 174 13.21 4.32 11.76
C LYS A 174 14.10 5.20 12.63
N GLY A 175 14.43 4.74 13.83
CA GLY A 175 15.45 5.40 14.66
C GLY A 175 16.83 4.85 14.35
N SER A 176 17.83 5.73 14.20
CA SER A 176 19.20 5.36 13.82
C SER A 176 19.81 4.32 14.77
N ARG A 177 19.46 4.35 16.05
CA ARG A 177 19.94 3.41 17.08
C ARG A 177 19.03 2.21 17.33
N GLN A 178 17.96 2.01 16.52
CA GLN A 178 17.06 0.87 16.71
C GLN A 178 17.68 -0.46 16.28
N PRO A 179 17.66 -1.52 17.12
CA PRO A 179 17.91 -2.88 16.66
C PRO A 179 16.71 -3.37 15.84
N TYR A 180 16.93 -4.40 15.03
CA TYR A 180 15.85 -5.08 14.35
C TYR A 180 15.17 -6.08 15.30
N ARG A 181 13.87 -5.97 15.51
CA ARG A 181 13.09 -6.89 16.36
C ARG A 181 12.01 -7.60 15.52
N PRO A 182 12.23 -8.88 15.19
CA PRO A 182 11.25 -9.66 14.44
C PRO A 182 9.87 -9.65 15.10
N GLY A 183 8.81 -9.49 14.32
CA GLY A 183 7.43 -9.49 14.82
C GLY A 183 6.98 -8.22 15.55
N LYS A 184 7.87 -7.34 15.99
CA LYS A 184 7.51 -6.09 16.68
C LYS A 184 7.16 -4.97 15.70
N ARG A 185 6.26 -4.06 16.14
CA ARG A 185 5.83 -2.87 15.39
C ARG A 185 6.50 -1.62 15.95
N GLU A 186 7.79 -1.47 15.71
CA GLU A 186 8.61 -0.40 16.30
C GLU A 186 8.97 0.72 15.31
N TRP A 187 8.77 0.50 14.03
CA TRP A 187 8.89 1.55 13.01
C TRP A 187 7.57 2.32 12.87
N ILE A 188 7.62 3.51 12.31
CA ILE A 188 6.45 4.34 12.04
C ILE A 188 6.29 4.42 10.52
N LYS A 189 5.06 4.23 10.03
CA LYS A 189 4.72 4.48 8.63
C LYS A 189 3.78 5.67 8.53
N VAL A 190 4.14 6.59 7.68
CA VAL A 190 3.32 7.73 7.29
C VAL A 190 2.97 7.56 5.82
N ARG A 191 1.67 7.58 5.50
CA ARG A 191 1.21 7.44 4.13
C ARG A 191 0.87 8.81 3.54
N SER A 192 1.19 8.98 2.27
CA SER A 192 0.61 10.05 1.46
C SER A 192 -0.90 9.91 1.44
N ARG A 193 -1.61 10.99 1.65
CA ARG A 193 -3.06 11.04 1.66
C ARG A 193 -3.54 12.27 0.91
N GLN A 194 -4.55 12.07 0.11
CA GLN A 194 -5.24 13.15 -0.60
C GLN A 194 -6.69 13.22 -0.16
N THR A 195 -7.27 14.38 -0.35
CA THR A 195 -8.69 14.60 -0.17
C THR A 195 -9.40 14.42 -1.51
N HIS A 196 -10.44 13.63 -1.50
CA HIS A 196 -11.23 13.26 -2.66
C HIS A 196 -12.72 13.41 -2.36
N GLU A 197 -13.53 13.45 -3.41
CA GLU A 197 -14.97 13.45 -3.33
C GLU A 197 -15.57 12.22 -4.01
N ALA A 198 -16.67 11.74 -3.44
CA ALA A 198 -17.46 10.66 -4.02
C ALA A 198 -18.90 10.72 -3.51
N VAL A 199 -19.78 10.04 -4.22
CA VAL A 199 -21.19 9.88 -3.86
C VAL A 199 -21.34 8.71 -2.89
N VAL A 200 -22.16 8.86 -1.87
CA VAL A 200 -22.55 7.75 -0.98
C VAL A 200 -23.63 6.93 -1.66
N GLY A 201 -23.32 5.70 -2.07
CA GLY A 201 -24.28 4.81 -2.74
C GLY A 201 -24.87 3.74 -1.83
N ALA A 202 -24.21 3.43 -0.71
CA ALA A 202 -24.71 2.49 0.29
C ALA A 202 -24.07 2.75 1.66
N VAL A 203 -24.68 2.24 2.71
CA VAL A 203 -24.13 2.24 4.07
C VAL A 203 -24.15 0.83 4.66
N THR A 204 -23.22 0.51 5.53
CA THR A 204 -23.31 -0.69 6.38
C THR A 204 -24.00 -0.33 7.69
N GLY A 205 -24.61 -1.31 8.34
CA GLY A 205 -25.50 -1.08 9.50
C GLY A 205 -26.91 -0.71 9.04
N THR A 206 -27.52 0.28 9.65
CA THR A 206 -28.86 0.77 9.28
C THR A 206 -28.82 2.24 8.84
N LEU A 207 -29.84 2.71 8.13
CA LEU A 207 -29.94 4.13 7.72
C LEU A 207 -29.88 5.08 8.93
N ARG A 208 -30.50 4.71 10.04
CA ARG A 208 -30.49 5.51 11.28
C ARG A 208 -29.17 5.41 12.06
N ARG A 209 -28.38 4.37 11.82
CA ARG A 209 -27.09 4.15 12.48
C ARG A 209 -26.07 3.56 11.50
N PRO A 210 -25.64 4.34 10.49
CA PRO A 210 -24.67 3.89 9.51
C PRO A 210 -23.31 3.64 10.20
N SER A 211 -22.71 2.49 9.92
CA SER A 211 -21.40 2.11 10.48
C SER A 211 -20.25 2.55 9.58
N SER A 212 -20.39 2.34 8.27
CA SER A 212 -19.46 2.81 7.25
C SER A 212 -20.23 3.16 5.97
N ALA A 213 -19.61 3.94 5.08
CA ALA A 213 -20.19 4.30 3.78
C ALA A 213 -19.47 3.58 2.64
N LEU A 214 -20.21 3.15 1.63
CA LEU A 214 -19.71 2.69 0.34
C LEU A 214 -19.80 3.87 -0.63
N LEU A 215 -18.68 4.20 -1.25
CA LEU A 215 -18.47 5.40 -2.04
C LEU A 215 -18.40 5.05 -3.52
N GLY A 216 -19.05 5.83 -4.35
CA GLY A 216 -19.10 5.67 -5.80
C GLY A 216 -18.77 6.95 -6.56
N ARG A 217 -18.38 6.78 -7.81
CA ARG A 217 -18.30 7.84 -8.80
C ARG A 217 -19.00 7.40 -10.08
N TYR A 218 -19.66 8.32 -10.72
CA TYR A 218 -20.27 8.03 -12.00
C TYR A 218 -19.20 7.94 -13.10
N ASP A 219 -19.32 6.92 -13.94
CA ASP A 219 -18.54 6.82 -15.17
C ASP A 219 -19.21 7.61 -16.30
N ARG A 220 -18.54 7.71 -17.46
CA ARG A 220 -19.06 8.43 -18.62
C ARG A 220 -20.37 7.86 -19.18
N SER A 221 -20.70 6.63 -18.84
CA SER A 221 -21.99 6.00 -19.23
C SER A 221 -23.10 6.26 -18.23
N GLY A 222 -22.84 7.02 -17.14
CA GLY A 222 -23.79 7.29 -16.08
C GLY A 222 -23.96 6.14 -15.07
N GLN A 223 -23.07 5.13 -15.10
CA GLN A 223 -23.08 4.05 -14.12
C GLN A 223 -22.30 4.44 -12.87
N LEU A 224 -22.88 4.24 -11.70
CA LEU A 224 -22.19 4.46 -10.42
C LEU A 224 -21.20 3.32 -10.16
N ARG A 225 -19.90 3.61 -10.23
CA ARG A 225 -18.80 2.66 -9.99
C ARG A 225 -18.35 2.74 -8.55
N LEU A 226 -18.23 1.59 -7.87
CA LEU A 226 -17.72 1.54 -6.50
C LEU A 226 -16.24 1.92 -6.47
N VAL A 227 -15.90 2.99 -5.76
CA VAL A 227 -14.51 3.47 -5.64
C VAL A 227 -13.86 3.14 -4.29
N GLY A 228 -14.65 2.94 -3.23
CA GLY A 228 -14.10 2.59 -1.94
C GLY A 228 -15.14 2.41 -0.84
N ARG A 229 -14.63 2.03 0.34
CA ARG A 229 -15.41 1.95 1.57
C ARG A 229 -14.74 2.76 2.66
N SER A 230 -15.52 3.47 3.47
CA SER A 230 -14.95 4.17 4.62
C SER A 230 -14.54 3.23 5.74
N VAL A 231 -13.59 3.66 6.57
CA VAL A 231 -13.44 3.12 7.93
C VAL A 231 -14.74 3.37 8.73
N PRO A 232 -14.96 2.71 9.87
CA PRO A 232 -16.08 3.02 10.73
C PRO A 232 -16.20 4.52 11.01
N LEU A 233 -17.42 5.06 10.85
CA LEU A 233 -17.69 6.50 10.99
C LEU A 233 -17.56 6.95 12.44
N ALA A 234 -16.89 8.08 12.65
CA ALA A 234 -16.88 8.77 13.94
C ALA A 234 -18.31 9.25 14.31
N HIS A 235 -18.58 9.36 15.60
CA HIS A 235 -19.94 9.63 16.10
C HIS A 235 -20.61 10.88 15.47
N PRO A 236 -19.95 12.07 15.39
CA PRO A 236 -20.58 13.23 14.78
C PRO A 236 -20.96 12.99 13.32
N LEU A 237 -20.02 12.48 12.54
CA LEU A 237 -20.23 12.25 11.11
C LEU A 237 -21.29 11.16 10.85
N ARG A 238 -21.38 10.16 11.74
CA ARG A 238 -22.44 9.13 11.67
C ARG A 238 -23.82 9.73 11.83
N ALA A 239 -24.00 10.65 12.80
CA ALA A 239 -25.26 11.32 13.02
C ALA A 239 -25.65 12.18 11.81
N THR A 240 -24.73 13.02 11.32
CA THR A 240 -24.97 13.84 10.14
C THR A 240 -25.31 12.99 8.90
N LEU A 241 -24.61 11.87 8.68
CA LEU A 241 -24.90 11.00 7.55
C LEU A 241 -26.29 10.35 7.69
N ALA A 242 -26.67 9.92 8.90
CA ALA A 242 -27.99 9.32 9.15
C ALA A 242 -29.16 10.28 8.87
N GLU A 243 -28.94 11.58 9.07
CA GLU A 243 -29.94 12.64 8.80
C GLU A 243 -30.07 12.96 7.30
N ARG A 244 -29.03 12.66 6.51
CA ARG A 244 -28.94 13.05 5.10
C ARG A 244 -29.26 11.92 4.12
N VAL A 245 -29.00 10.65 4.49
CA VAL A 245 -29.26 9.53 3.59
C VAL A 245 -30.73 9.16 3.59
N SER A 246 -31.27 8.92 2.43
CA SER A 246 -32.60 8.37 2.23
C SER A 246 -32.54 6.96 1.60
N PRO A 247 -33.56 6.11 1.79
CA PRO A 247 -33.60 4.81 1.13
C PRO A 247 -33.47 4.94 -0.38
N ALA A 248 -32.78 4.00 -1.00
CA ALA A 248 -32.71 3.92 -2.46
C ALA A 248 -34.11 3.70 -3.05
N SER A 249 -34.37 4.35 -4.18
CA SER A 249 -35.54 4.07 -5.03
C SER A 249 -35.30 2.84 -5.93
N ASP A 250 -36.38 2.35 -6.55
CA ASP A 250 -36.24 1.34 -7.60
C ASP A 250 -35.31 1.82 -8.72
N GLY A 251 -34.48 0.91 -9.22
CA GLY A 251 -33.49 1.25 -10.26
C GLY A 251 -32.15 1.80 -9.76
N HIS A 252 -31.87 1.68 -8.46
CA HIS A 252 -30.54 2.06 -7.94
C HIS A 252 -29.41 1.34 -8.72
N PRO A 253 -28.31 2.05 -9.13
CA PRO A 253 -27.26 1.46 -9.97
C PRO A 253 -26.58 0.21 -9.37
N TRP A 254 -26.61 0.03 -8.06
CA TRP A 254 -26.08 -1.15 -7.37
C TRP A 254 -27.16 -2.16 -6.95
N ALA A 255 -28.38 -2.08 -7.49
CA ALA A 255 -29.40 -3.08 -7.21
C ALA A 255 -28.92 -4.49 -7.61
N GLY A 256 -29.06 -5.46 -6.71
CA GLY A 256 -28.61 -6.83 -6.93
C GLY A 256 -27.09 -7.06 -6.75
N TRP A 257 -26.31 -6.04 -6.43
CA TRP A 257 -24.88 -6.21 -6.20
C TRP A 257 -24.59 -6.91 -4.87
N THR A 258 -23.54 -7.72 -4.86
CA THR A 258 -22.96 -8.27 -3.63
C THR A 258 -21.65 -7.54 -3.36
N PHE A 259 -21.53 -6.96 -2.17
CA PHE A 259 -20.32 -6.28 -1.73
C PHE A 259 -19.41 -7.23 -0.94
N SER A 260 -18.09 -7.08 -1.09
CA SER A 260 -17.11 -7.82 -0.33
C SER A 260 -16.58 -7.00 0.86
N ALA A 261 -16.33 -7.67 1.98
CA ALA A 261 -15.77 -7.04 3.17
C ALA A 261 -14.30 -6.61 2.99
N GLY A 262 -13.54 -7.32 2.14
CA GLY A 262 -12.13 -7.07 1.86
C GLY A 262 -11.85 -6.85 0.38
N TRP A 263 -10.65 -6.33 0.08
CA TRP A 263 -10.16 -6.16 -1.30
C TRP A 263 -10.04 -7.50 -2.04
N SER A 264 -9.68 -8.57 -1.36
CA SER A 264 -9.52 -9.92 -1.93
C SER A 264 -10.83 -10.61 -2.31
N GLY A 265 -11.99 -9.98 -2.05
CA GLY A 265 -13.31 -10.56 -2.32
C GLY A 265 -13.81 -11.54 -1.26
N GLU A 266 -13.04 -11.81 -0.20
CA GLU A 266 -13.44 -12.70 0.89
C GLU A 266 -14.40 -11.99 1.86
N GLY A 267 -15.47 -12.69 2.23
CA GLY A 267 -16.50 -12.24 3.16
C GLY A 267 -17.57 -11.34 2.50
N LYS A 268 -18.84 -11.71 2.64
CA LYS A 268 -19.98 -10.89 2.22
C LYS A 268 -20.13 -9.69 3.15
N LEU A 269 -20.30 -8.51 2.57
CA LEU A 269 -20.61 -7.28 3.30
C LEU A 269 -22.09 -6.94 3.11
N GLU A 270 -22.83 -6.91 4.20
CA GLU A 270 -24.21 -6.43 4.18
C GLU A 270 -24.23 -4.91 4.12
N ALA A 271 -24.93 -4.38 3.13
CA ALA A 271 -25.07 -2.95 2.90
C ALA A 271 -26.50 -2.60 2.53
N VAL A 272 -26.95 -1.46 3.02
CA VAL A 272 -28.26 -0.87 2.70
C VAL A 272 -28.00 0.22 1.64
N LEU A 273 -28.64 0.07 0.48
CA LEU A 273 -28.56 1.05 -0.60
C LEU A 273 -29.25 2.35 -0.19
N VAL A 274 -28.64 3.48 -0.55
CA VAL A 274 -29.19 4.82 -0.30
C VAL A 274 -29.30 5.60 -1.61
N ALA A 275 -30.18 6.59 -1.67
CA ALA A 275 -30.23 7.50 -2.80
C ALA A 275 -28.84 8.10 -3.04
N PRO A 276 -28.28 8.01 -4.27
CA PRO A 276 -26.90 8.42 -4.55
C PRO A 276 -26.80 9.94 -4.83
N ASP A 277 -27.25 10.74 -3.88
CA ASP A 277 -27.35 12.20 -3.93
C ASP A 277 -26.46 12.89 -2.88
N VAL A 278 -25.99 12.14 -1.86
CA VAL A 278 -25.11 12.67 -0.82
C VAL A 278 -23.66 12.60 -1.25
N VAL A 279 -22.98 13.75 -1.36
CA VAL A 279 -21.55 13.85 -1.66
C VAL A 279 -20.76 13.87 -0.36
N ALA A 280 -19.73 13.04 -0.29
CA ALA A 280 -18.80 12.97 0.82
C ALA A 280 -17.38 13.33 0.39
N GLU A 281 -16.72 14.16 1.20
CA GLU A 281 -15.28 14.39 1.12
C GLU A 281 -14.57 13.39 2.03
N PHE A 282 -13.55 12.76 1.51
CA PHE A 282 -12.80 11.74 2.25
C PHE A 282 -11.30 11.83 1.99
N SER A 283 -10.51 11.37 2.95
CA SER A 283 -9.07 11.18 2.80
C SER A 283 -8.78 9.74 2.40
N GLY A 284 -8.15 9.58 1.25
CA GLY A 284 -7.62 8.31 0.72
C GLY A 284 -6.10 8.33 0.63
N ASP A 285 -5.48 7.15 0.69
CA ASP A 285 -4.07 7.01 0.33
C ASP A 285 -3.93 6.86 -1.20
N THR A 286 -2.70 6.82 -1.69
CA THR A 286 -2.40 6.70 -3.13
C THR A 286 -2.56 5.28 -3.67
N ALA A 287 -2.94 4.31 -2.82
CA ALA A 287 -3.10 2.91 -3.20
C ALA A 287 -4.44 2.66 -3.92
N VAL A 288 -4.53 3.14 -5.15
CA VAL A 288 -5.68 2.94 -6.05
C VAL A 288 -5.34 1.87 -7.07
N ASP A 289 -6.25 0.93 -7.30
CA ASP A 289 -6.13 -0.13 -8.29
C ASP A 289 -7.45 -0.29 -9.03
N HIS A 290 -7.41 -0.28 -10.39
CA HIS A 290 -8.59 -0.31 -11.27
C HIS A 290 -9.67 0.71 -10.87
N GLY A 291 -9.28 1.94 -10.49
CA GLY A 291 -10.19 3.00 -10.07
C GLY A 291 -10.82 2.80 -8.69
N ARG A 292 -10.28 1.91 -7.86
CA ARG A 292 -10.78 1.65 -6.51
C ARG A 292 -9.68 1.71 -5.46
N TRP A 293 -9.92 2.39 -4.35
CA TRP A 293 -9.01 2.39 -3.20
C TRP A 293 -8.90 0.98 -2.58
N ARG A 294 -7.68 0.49 -2.45
CA ARG A 294 -7.39 -0.82 -1.84
C ARG A 294 -7.57 -0.82 -0.33
N HIS A 295 -7.43 0.33 0.30
CA HIS A 295 -7.61 0.49 1.73
C HIS A 295 -8.90 1.26 2.02
N PRO A 296 -9.55 0.98 3.17
CA PRO A 296 -10.66 1.81 3.61
C PRO A 296 -10.24 3.27 3.78
N VAL A 297 -11.06 4.18 3.27
CA VAL A 297 -10.83 5.63 3.30
C VAL A 297 -11.46 6.27 4.54
N ARG A 298 -11.00 7.45 4.92
CA ARG A 298 -11.58 8.18 6.07
C ARG A 298 -12.52 9.25 5.56
N LEU A 299 -13.82 9.15 5.80
CA LEU A 299 -14.76 10.23 5.58
C LEU A 299 -14.38 11.42 6.48
N LEU A 300 -14.34 12.62 5.90
CA LEU A 300 -13.99 13.86 6.59
C LEU A 300 -15.24 14.69 6.89
N ARG A 301 -16.09 14.90 5.88
CA ARG A 301 -17.35 15.64 5.98
C ARG A 301 -18.29 15.31 4.82
N LEU A 302 -19.54 15.68 4.93
CA LEU A 302 -20.47 15.74 3.82
C LEU A 302 -20.37 17.11 3.13
N ARG A 303 -20.52 17.12 1.82
CA ARG A 303 -20.44 18.31 0.96
C ARG A 303 -21.83 18.74 0.57
N GLU A 304 -22.43 19.60 1.39
CA GLU A 304 -23.77 20.16 1.14
C GLU A 304 -23.78 21.15 -0.04
N ASP A 305 -22.63 21.69 -0.37
CA ASP A 305 -22.38 22.62 -1.47
C ASP A 305 -22.15 21.92 -2.82
N ARG A 306 -22.17 20.57 -2.87
CA ARG A 306 -21.90 19.76 -4.05
C ARG A 306 -23.06 18.82 -4.36
N LYS A 307 -23.27 18.58 -5.65
CA LYS A 307 -24.20 17.54 -6.18
C LYS A 307 -23.39 16.37 -6.73
N ALA A 308 -24.07 15.25 -6.97
CA ALA A 308 -23.41 14.06 -7.52
C ALA A 308 -22.70 14.35 -8.87
N ASP A 309 -23.23 15.24 -9.69
CA ASP A 309 -22.66 15.64 -10.97
C ASP A 309 -21.39 16.50 -10.84
N ASP A 310 -21.17 17.11 -9.68
CA ASP A 310 -19.95 17.90 -9.39
C ASP A 310 -18.76 17.01 -8.98
N VAL A 311 -19.02 15.73 -8.71
CA VAL A 311 -17.97 14.78 -8.31
C VAL A 311 -17.15 14.38 -9.54
N PRO A 312 -15.80 14.37 -9.45
CA PRO A 312 -14.97 13.92 -10.56
C PRO A 312 -15.37 12.53 -11.05
N SER A 313 -15.37 12.32 -12.37
CA SER A 313 -15.78 11.04 -12.95
C SER A 313 -14.88 9.88 -12.51
N PHE A 314 -15.39 8.65 -12.64
CA PHE A 314 -14.64 7.44 -12.32
C PHE A 314 -13.33 7.35 -13.10
N GLU A 315 -13.32 7.76 -14.39
CA GLU A 315 -12.15 7.72 -15.25
C GLU A 315 -11.03 8.66 -14.78
N SER A 316 -11.37 9.71 -14.02
CA SER A 316 -10.37 10.61 -13.46
C SER A 316 -9.47 9.94 -12.40
N MET A 317 -9.85 8.76 -11.93
CA MET A 317 -9.07 7.95 -10.99
C MET A 317 -8.09 7.00 -11.68
N SER A 318 -8.26 6.76 -12.97
CA SER A 318 -7.29 5.99 -13.74
C SER A 318 -6.11 6.90 -14.08
N PRO A 319 -4.85 6.44 -13.91
CA PRO A 319 -3.71 7.21 -14.36
C PRO A 319 -3.88 7.55 -15.84
N ARG A 320 -3.62 8.79 -16.21
CA ARG A 320 -3.56 9.17 -17.62
C ARG A 320 -2.48 8.32 -18.30
N HIS A 321 -2.88 7.60 -19.33
CA HIS A 321 -1.96 6.81 -20.18
C HIS A 321 -0.99 7.73 -20.91
#